data_4dd11923b17b116918ab2999c3b6b853
#
_entry.id   4dd11923b17b116918ab2999c3b6b853
#
_cell.length_a   1.000
_cell.length_b   1.000
_cell.length_c   1.000
_cell.angle_alpha   90.00
_cell.angle_beta   90.00
_cell.angle_gamma   90.00
#
_symmetry.space_group_name_H-M   'P 1'
#
loop_
_entity.id
_entity.type
_entity.pdbx_description
1 polymer ?
#
loop_
_entity_poly.entity_id
_entity_poly.type
_entity_poly.pdbx_seq_one_letter_code
_entity_poly.pdbx_strand_id
1 'polypeptide(L)'
;MDRDTAPPLRSVLFVAGDQSADMERAWTSGADSIVIDLEEPRTPFPEAAREVARREVRAFLDGIDPGVARPLRFVRVQPPATGQTLKDLRAAMGPSLDAILVPKVRGPASIHAVDALLACMEVEVGLPVGSVAVYPILETAEALRLAYEIAVASPRVAFVGGAVSRFGDIHQALGYRWTAEGRETLFLRSKVLVDARAAGIRYPISGMWGGDRDDLAGLRAWATQLRDLGYYGMMLGDPAHIPLVHEVFTPTSDEVAYWQDLDRLARDAEAGDGERVTYGDARQGEGHVVHIAHVGSARRNLAWARELGVAP
;
A
#
# COMPACT_ATOMS: atom_id res chain seq x y z
N MET A 1 -8.59 -9.96 -6.35
CA MET A 1 -8.18 -9.44 -5.02
C MET A 1 -9.01 -8.21 -4.68
N ASP A 2 -9.48 -8.11 -3.46
CA ASP A 2 -10.29 -7.01 -2.95
C ASP A 2 -9.76 -6.54 -1.58
N ARG A 3 -10.47 -5.60 -0.93
CA ARG A 3 -10.05 -5.04 0.37
C ARG A 3 -10.01 -6.05 1.51
N ASP A 4 -10.79 -7.12 1.44
CA ASP A 4 -10.88 -8.13 2.50
C ASP A 4 -9.77 -9.19 2.36
N THR A 5 -9.26 -9.39 1.14
CA THR A 5 -8.25 -10.38 0.80
C THR A 5 -6.87 -9.78 0.50
N ALA A 6 -6.76 -8.45 0.43
CA ALA A 6 -5.49 -7.76 0.18
C ALA A 6 -4.46 -8.06 1.28
N PRO A 7 -3.26 -8.54 0.93
CA PRO A 7 -2.22 -8.82 1.91
C PRO A 7 -1.53 -7.53 2.41
N PRO A 8 -0.83 -7.58 3.56
CA PRO A 8 0.02 -6.48 3.98
C PRO A 8 1.20 -6.32 3.01
N LEU A 9 1.50 -5.06 2.66
CA LEU A 9 2.63 -4.68 1.81
C LEU A 9 3.49 -3.68 2.58
N ARG A 10 4.66 -4.13 3.05
CA ARG A 10 5.63 -3.28 3.73
C ARG A 10 6.32 -2.35 2.74
N SER A 11 6.58 -2.84 1.53
CA SER A 11 7.26 -2.12 0.45
C SER A 11 6.48 -2.19 -0.85
N VAL A 12 6.24 -1.01 -1.46
CA VAL A 12 5.64 -0.82 -2.78
C VAL A 12 6.68 -0.12 -3.64
N LEU A 13 7.50 -0.90 -4.37
CA LEU A 13 8.66 -0.40 -5.11
C LEU A 13 8.29 0.06 -6.52
N PHE A 14 8.54 1.32 -6.83
CA PHE A 14 8.35 1.89 -8.17
C PHE A 14 9.54 1.62 -9.08
N VAL A 15 9.24 1.26 -10.33
CA VAL A 15 10.24 1.03 -11.39
C VAL A 15 9.72 1.55 -12.73
N ALA A 16 10.59 2.15 -13.53
CA ALA A 16 10.22 2.68 -14.85
C ALA A 16 9.83 1.55 -15.81
N GLY A 17 8.68 1.70 -16.50
CA GLY A 17 8.17 0.72 -17.45
C GLY A 17 8.92 0.68 -18.80
N ASP A 18 9.80 1.66 -19.08
CA ASP A 18 10.66 1.71 -20.26
C ASP A 18 12.09 1.19 -19.98
N GLN A 19 12.32 0.52 -18.85
CA GLN A 19 13.60 0.00 -18.39
C GLN A 19 13.48 -1.49 -18.01
N SER A 20 13.56 -2.38 -19.01
CA SER A 20 13.39 -3.83 -18.77
C SER A 20 14.37 -4.38 -17.73
N ALA A 21 15.64 -3.94 -17.74
CA ALA A 21 16.62 -4.36 -16.75
C ALA A 21 16.29 -3.89 -15.33
N ASP A 22 15.60 -2.77 -15.16
CA ASP A 22 15.15 -2.30 -13.86
C ASP A 22 13.94 -3.09 -13.36
N MET A 23 13.03 -3.48 -14.26
CA MET A 23 11.91 -4.37 -13.92
C MET A 23 12.42 -5.74 -13.44
N GLU A 24 13.40 -6.33 -14.08
CA GLU A 24 14.05 -7.58 -13.65
C GLU A 24 14.73 -7.45 -12.29
N ARG A 25 15.44 -6.33 -12.06
CA ARG A 25 16.05 -6.05 -10.74
C ARG A 25 14.99 -5.87 -9.65
N ALA A 26 13.91 -5.17 -9.96
CA ALA A 26 12.79 -4.97 -9.02
C ALA A 26 12.10 -6.30 -8.70
N TRP A 27 11.93 -7.18 -9.69
CA TRP A 27 11.34 -8.51 -9.52
C TRP A 27 12.09 -9.37 -8.49
N THR A 28 13.42 -9.26 -8.47
CA THR A 28 14.29 -10.04 -7.56
C THR A 28 14.73 -9.27 -6.31
N SER A 29 14.20 -8.07 -6.09
CA SER A 29 14.64 -7.16 -5.01
C SER A 29 14.20 -7.57 -3.60
N GLY A 30 13.23 -8.48 -3.48
CA GLY A 30 12.59 -8.84 -2.22
C GLY A 30 11.48 -7.89 -1.80
N ALA A 31 11.04 -6.94 -2.64
CA ALA A 31 9.87 -6.10 -2.39
C ALA A 31 8.59 -6.94 -2.22
N ASP A 32 7.64 -6.47 -1.40
CA ASP A 32 6.33 -7.11 -1.29
C ASP A 32 5.47 -6.87 -2.55
N SER A 33 5.65 -5.73 -3.21
CA SER A 33 5.08 -5.44 -4.53
C SER A 33 5.98 -4.53 -5.35
N ILE A 34 5.88 -4.66 -6.68
CA ILE A 34 6.50 -3.75 -7.63
C ILE A 34 5.41 -2.97 -8.37
N VAL A 35 5.67 -1.70 -8.65
CA VAL A 35 4.83 -0.82 -9.47
C VAL A 35 5.58 -0.48 -10.73
N ILE A 36 5.16 -1.03 -11.84
CA ILE A 36 5.71 -0.71 -13.16
C ILE A 36 5.03 0.56 -13.67
N ASP A 37 5.82 1.60 -13.86
CA ASP A 37 5.31 2.94 -14.13
C ASP A 37 5.18 3.22 -15.63
N LEU A 38 3.93 3.43 -16.10
CA LEU A 38 3.60 3.91 -17.44
C LEU A 38 3.15 5.37 -17.46
N GLU A 39 3.03 6.02 -16.28
CA GLU A 39 2.57 7.41 -16.21
C GLU A 39 3.70 8.39 -16.54
N GLU A 40 4.65 8.54 -15.65
CA GLU A 40 5.73 9.52 -15.74
C GLU A 40 7.06 8.92 -15.24
N PRO A 41 7.56 7.82 -15.85
CA PRO A 41 8.80 7.19 -15.41
C PRO A 41 10.03 8.09 -15.58
N ARG A 42 9.92 9.12 -16.44
CA ARG A 42 10.95 10.15 -16.69
C ARG A 42 10.37 11.35 -17.44
N THR A 43 11.10 12.44 -17.47
CA THR A 43 10.76 13.65 -18.23
C THR A 43 11.87 14.01 -19.21
N PRO A 44 11.61 14.24 -20.52
CA PRO A 44 10.30 14.08 -21.19
C PRO A 44 9.94 12.60 -21.43
N PHE A 45 8.64 12.30 -21.53
CA PHE A 45 8.12 10.98 -21.85
C PHE A 45 7.17 11.06 -23.06
N PRO A 46 7.72 11.16 -24.31
CA PRO A 46 6.93 11.30 -25.52
C PRO A 46 6.18 10.03 -25.90
N GLU A 47 5.16 10.12 -26.76
CA GLU A 47 4.30 8.99 -27.15
C GLU A 47 5.12 7.80 -27.70
N ALA A 48 6.19 8.04 -28.46
CA ALA A 48 7.05 6.95 -28.94
C ALA A 48 7.70 6.16 -27.80
N ALA A 49 8.11 6.85 -26.72
CA ALA A 49 8.65 6.19 -25.53
C ALA A 49 7.55 5.43 -24.76
N ARG A 50 6.33 5.98 -24.70
CA ARG A 50 5.17 5.30 -24.09
C ARG A 50 4.84 3.99 -24.80
N GLU A 51 4.87 3.98 -26.14
CA GLU A 51 4.64 2.75 -26.92
C GLU A 51 5.76 1.70 -26.71
N VAL A 52 6.98 2.14 -26.51
CA VAL A 52 8.07 1.22 -26.10
C VAL A 52 7.79 0.64 -24.72
N ALA A 53 7.51 1.49 -23.72
CA ALA A 53 7.23 1.06 -22.37
C ALA A 53 6.06 0.08 -22.30
N ARG A 54 4.97 0.31 -23.03
CA ARG A 54 3.83 -0.62 -23.13
C ARG A 54 4.24 -2.01 -23.61
N ARG A 55 5.12 -2.08 -24.63
CA ARG A 55 5.62 -3.38 -25.13
C ARG A 55 6.53 -4.07 -24.13
N GLU A 56 7.42 -3.33 -23.48
CA GLU A 56 8.32 -3.88 -22.46
C GLU A 56 7.53 -4.41 -21.25
N VAL A 57 6.54 -3.65 -20.77
CA VAL A 57 5.65 -4.07 -19.68
C VAL A 57 4.87 -5.33 -20.05
N ARG A 58 4.32 -5.39 -21.30
CA ARG A 58 3.62 -6.58 -21.76
C ARG A 58 4.55 -7.80 -21.79
N ALA A 59 5.73 -7.66 -22.39
CA ALA A 59 6.71 -8.74 -22.48
C ALA A 59 7.16 -9.22 -21.09
N PHE A 60 7.40 -8.29 -20.16
CA PHE A 60 7.77 -8.61 -18.78
C PHE A 60 6.65 -9.40 -18.06
N LEU A 61 5.40 -8.93 -18.12
CA LEU A 61 4.27 -9.61 -17.47
C LEU A 61 3.96 -10.97 -18.09
N ASP A 62 4.13 -11.13 -19.40
CA ASP A 62 3.95 -12.42 -20.09
C ASP A 62 5.04 -13.44 -19.71
N GLY A 63 6.22 -12.98 -19.31
CA GLY A 63 7.32 -13.82 -18.82
C GLY A 63 7.12 -14.34 -17.40
N ILE A 64 6.16 -13.82 -16.65
CA ILE A 64 5.93 -14.21 -15.23
C ILE A 64 4.89 -15.33 -15.15
N ASP A 65 5.21 -16.38 -14.39
CA ASP A 65 4.24 -17.40 -14.02
C ASP A 65 3.15 -16.79 -13.10
N PRO A 66 1.88 -16.79 -13.49
CA PRO A 66 0.78 -16.28 -12.70
C PRO A 66 0.66 -16.91 -11.30
N GLY A 67 1.18 -18.12 -11.10
CA GLY A 67 1.20 -18.83 -9.82
C GLY A 67 2.18 -18.26 -8.79
N VAL A 68 3.10 -17.37 -9.19
CA VAL A 68 4.04 -16.74 -8.25
C VAL A 68 3.33 -15.69 -7.40
N ALA A 69 3.31 -15.93 -6.08
CA ALA A 69 2.54 -15.10 -5.14
C ALA A 69 3.18 -13.73 -4.87
N ARG A 70 4.51 -13.60 -4.91
CA ARG A 70 5.23 -12.35 -4.60
C ARG A 70 6.49 -12.20 -5.45
N PRO A 71 6.91 -10.94 -5.75
CA PRO A 71 6.20 -9.69 -5.44
C PRO A 71 4.86 -9.58 -6.19
N LEU A 72 3.90 -8.83 -5.63
CA LEU A 72 2.70 -8.47 -6.38
C LEU A 72 3.07 -7.53 -7.54
N ARG A 73 2.38 -7.66 -8.67
CA ARG A 73 2.64 -6.93 -9.93
C ARG A 73 1.58 -5.86 -10.10
N PHE A 74 1.99 -4.62 -9.91
CA PHE A 74 1.15 -3.45 -10.11
C PHE A 74 1.63 -2.66 -11.30
N VAL A 75 0.70 -2.04 -12.04
CA VAL A 75 1.04 -1.13 -13.13
C VAL A 75 0.38 0.22 -12.86
N ARG A 76 1.18 1.29 -12.81
CA ARG A 76 0.67 2.65 -12.76
C ARG A 76 0.36 3.11 -14.18
N VAL A 77 -0.93 3.33 -14.45
CA VAL A 77 -1.41 3.79 -15.76
C VAL A 77 -1.51 5.30 -15.82
N GLN A 78 -1.69 5.84 -17.02
CA GLN A 78 -2.04 7.26 -17.19
C GLN A 78 -3.42 7.58 -16.59
N PRO A 79 -3.63 8.79 -16.05
CA PRO A 79 -4.93 9.23 -15.55
C PRO A 79 -6.02 9.12 -16.62
N PRO A 80 -7.28 8.79 -16.26
CA PRO A 80 -8.38 8.66 -17.23
C PRO A 80 -8.58 9.88 -18.12
N ALA A 81 -8.32 11.09 -17.61
CA ALA A 81 -8.46 12.34 -18.36
C ALA A 81 -7.49 12.50 -19.54
N THR A 82 -6.42 11.71 -19.61
CA THR A 82 -5.42 11.80 -20.70
C THR A 82 -5.83 11.05 -21.97
N GLY A 83 -6.84 10.18 -21.89
CA GLY A 83 -7.20 9.26 -22.98
C GLY A 83 -6.20 8.14 -23.24
N GLN A 84 -5.12 8.05 -22.46
CA GLN A 84 -4.08 7.01 -22.60
C GLN A 84 -4.35 5.76 -21.77
N THR A 85 -5.17 5.87 -20.73
CA THR A 85 -5.47 4.81 -19.77
C THR A 85 -5.84 3.49 -20.45
N LEU A 86 -6.69 3.53 -21.47
CA LEU A 86 -7.12 2.32 -22.19
C LEU A 86 -5.95 1.62 -22.90
N LYS A 87 -4.99 2.38 -23.46
CA LYS A 87 -3.80 1.81 -24.10
C LYS A 87 -2.89 1.13 -23.06
N ASP A 88 -2.71 1.79 -21.90
CA ASP A 88 -1.91 1.24 -20.80
C ASP A 88 -2.54 -0.03 -20.22
N LEU A 89 -3.86 -0.01 -20.01
CA LEU A 89 -4.60 -1.18 -19.56
C LEU A 89 -4.45 -2.35 -20.51
N ARG A 90 -4.54 -2.13 -21.84
CA ARG A 90 -4.33 -3.20 -22.84
C ARG A 90 -2.93 -3.77 -22.79
N ALA A 91 -1.92 -2.96 -22.50
CA ALA A 91 -0.55 -3.42 -22.33
C ALA A 91 -0.35 -4.23 -21.05
N ALA A 92 -1.04 -3.86 -19.97
CA ALA A 92 -0.87 -4.47 -18.66
C ALA A 92 -1.77 -5.70 -18.44
N MET A 93 -2.96 -5.73 -19.04
CA MET A 93 -4.00 -6.73 -18.73
C MET A 93 -3.56 -8.16 -19.06
N GLY A 94 -3.66 -9.05 -18.07
CA GLY A 94 -3.34 -10.47 -18.19
C GLY A 94 -3.33 -11.17 -16.82
N PRO A 95 -3.12 -12.49 -16.77
CA PRO A 95 -3.22 -13.29 -15.56
C PRO A 95 -2.13 -12.99 -14.53
N SER A 96 -1.04 -12.34 -14.93
CA SER A 96 0.05 -11.95 -14.03
C SER A 96 -0.13 -10.57 -13.42
N LEU A 97 -1.20 -9.81 -13.76
CA LEU A 97 -1.46 -8.48 -13.21
C LEU A 97 -2.31 -8.60 -11.93
N ASP A 98 -1.82 -8.06 -10.82
CA ASP A 98 -2.53 -8.06 -9.54
C ASP A 98 -3.36 -6.79 -9.32
N ALA A 99 -2.83 -5.62 -9.68
CA ALA A 99 -3.54 -4.35 -9.49
C ALA A 99 -3.11 -3.26 -10.49
N ILE A 100 -4.00 -2.30 -10.66
CA ILE A 100 -3.73 -1.04 -11.36
C ILE A 100 -3.62 0.10 -10.36
N LEU A 101 -2.52 0.86 -10.40
CA LEU A 101 -2.42 2.14 -9.72
C LEU A 101 -3.02 3.24 -10.59
N VAL A 102 -3.96 3.97 -10.00
CA VAL A 102 -4.65 5.09 -10.67
C VAL A 102 -4.14 6.39 -10.09
N PRO A 103 -3.29 7.14 -10.81
CA PRO A 103 -2.76 8.41 -10.34
C PRO A 103 -3.77 9.54 -10.54
N LYS A 104 -3.53 10.67 -9.88
CA LYS A 104 -4.22 11.95 -10.08
C LYS A 104 -5.75 11.83 -10.04
N VAL A 105 -6.27 10.90 -9.22
CA VAL A 105 -7.71 10.77 -8.99
C VAL A 105 -8.24 12.06 -8.36
N ARG A 106 -9.47 12.46 -8.74
CA ARG A 106 -10.12 13.66 -8.22
C ARG A 106 -11.41 13.37 -7.45
N GLY A 107 -11.89 12.11 -7.53
CA GLY A 107 -13.08 11.67 -6.85
C GLY A 107 -13.55 10.29 -7.32
N PRO A 108 -14.67 9.77 -6.80
CA PRO A 108 -15.21 8.45 -7.11
C PRO A 108 -15.39 8.17 -8.60
N ALA A 109 -15.74 9.19 -9.40
CA ALA A 109 -15.94 9.04 -10.85
C ALA A 109 -14.69 8.51 -11.58
N SER A 110 -13.48 8.87 -11.11
CA SER A 110 -12.23 8.34 -11.67
C SER A 110 -12.12 6.83 -11.46
N ILE A 111 -12.56 6.36 -10.32
CA ILE A 111 -12.53 4.93 -9.97
C ILE A 111 -13.60 4.15 -10.74
N HIS A 112 -14.83 4.68 -10.82
CA HIS A 112 -15.91 4.05 -11.59
C HIS A 112 -15.53 3.88 -13.07
N ALA A 113 -14.86 4.88 -13.68
CA ALA A 113 -14.40 4.80 -15.06
C ALA A 113 -13.37 3.67 -15.25
N VAL A 114 -12.39 3.56 -14.35
CA VAL A 114 -11.37 2.50 -14.40
C VAL A 114 -11.99 1.13 -14.13
N ASP A 115 -12.88 1.00 -13.16
CA ASP A 115 -13.57 -0.24 -12.83
C ASP A 115 -14.36 -0.79 -14.03
N ALA A 116 -15.11 0.06 -14.73
CA ALA A 116 -15.84 -0.33 -15.93
C ALA A 116 -14.90 -0.81 -17.05
N LEU A 117 -13.78 -0.13 -17.27
CA LEU A 117 -12.78 -0.55 -18.27
C LEU A 117 -12.15 -1.90 -17.88
N LEU A 118 -11.77 -2.08 -16.62
CA LEU A 118 -11.20 -3.35 -16.13
C LEU A 118 -12.19 -4.50 -16.30
N ALA A 119 -13.47 -4.31 -15.97
CA ALA A 119 -14.48 -5.35 -16.12
C ALA A 119 -14.62 -5.81 -17.58
N CYS A 120 -14.65 -4.87 -18.54
CA CYS A 120 -14.70 -5.21 -19.97
C CYS A 120 -13.45 -5.98 -20.43
N MET A 121 -12.27 -5.54 -19.96
CA MET A 121 -11.00 -6.12 -20.39
C MET A 121 -10.74 -7.50 -19.76
N GLU A 122 -11.15 -7.72 -18.52
CA GLU A 122 -11.08 -9.03 -17.87
C GLU A 122 -11.90 -10.07 -18.66
N VAL A 123 -13.11 -9.70 -19.09
CA VAL A 123 -13.92 -10.57 -19.96
C VAL A 123 -13.23 -10.81 -21.31
N GLU A 124 -12.65 -9.78 -21.93
CA GLU A 124 -11.95 -9.90 -23.22
C GLU A 124 -10.78 -10.88 -23.16
N VAL A 125 -10.02 -10.92 -22.04
CA VAL A 125 -8.87 -11.81 -21.85
C VAL A 125 -9.20 -13.11 -21.10
N GLY A 126 -10.48 -13.37 -20.81
CA GLY A 126 -10.93 -14.59 -20.15
C GLY A 126 -10.66 -14.68 -18.65
N LEU A 127 -10.46 -13.55 -17.99
CA LEU A 127 -10.32 -13.47 -16.52
C LEU A 127 -11.69 -13.25 -15.86
N PRO A 128 -11.89 -13.74 -14.63
CA PRO A 128 -13.09 -13.40 -13.85
C PRO A 128 -13.17 -11.88 -13.60
N VAL A 129 -14.36 -11.30 -13.72
CA VAL A 129 -14.58 -9.88 -13.38
C VAL A 129 -14.25 -9.65 -11.89
N GLY A 130 -13.41 -8.67 -11.61
CA GLY A 130 -12.93 -8.39 -10.26
C GLY A 130 -11.56 -9.00 -9.92
N SER A 131 -10.90 -9.65 -10.88
CA SER A 131 -9.56 -10.25 -10.70
C SER A 131 -8.50 -9.21 -10.39
N VAL A 132 -8.52 -8.07 -11.10
CA VAL A 132 -7.54 -6.99 -10.96
C VAL A 132 -8.02 -5.97 -9.94
N ALA A 133 -7.19 -5.73 -8.93
CA ALA A 133 -7.47 -4.72 -7.90
C ALA A 133 -7.17 -3.29 -8.41
N VAL A 134 -7.69 -2.30 -7.68
CA VAL A 134 -7.45 -0.87 -7.92
C VAL A 134 -6.76 -0.26 -6.71
N TYR A 135 -5.74 0.53 -6.98
CA TYR A 135 -4.99 1.30 -6.00
C TYR A 135 -4.99 2.79 -6.39
N PRO A 136 -5.93 3.60 -5.91
CA PRO A 136 -5.91 5.05 -6.13
C PRO A 136 -4.74 5.70 -5.38
N ILE A 137 -3.99 6.57 -6.07
CA ILE A 137 -2.97 7.42 -5.44
C ILE A 137 -3.62 8.76 -5.10
N LEU A 138 -3.64 9.09 -3.80
CA LEU A 138 -4.24 10.33 -3.28
C LEU A 138 -3.19 11.45 -3.32
N GLU A 139 -3.05 12.08 -4.46
CA GLU A 139 -2.03 13.09 -4.75
C GLU A 139 -2.57 14.40 -5.30
N THR A 140 -3.90 14.62 -5.21
CA THR A 140 -4.56 15.89 -5.50
C THR A 140 -5.28 16.41 -4.27
N ALA A 141 -5.53 17.72 -4.19
CA ALA A 141 -6.28 18.30 -3.07
C ALA A 141 -7.70 17.74 -2.98
N GLU A 142 -8.35 17.53 -4.16
CA GLU A 142 -9.67 16.90 -4.23
C GLU A 142 -9.65 15.46 -3.74
N ALA A 143 -8.63 14.66 -4.12
CA ALA A 143 -8.51 13.28 -3.67
C ALA A 143 -8.34 13.20 -2.15
N LEU A 144 -7.53 14.07 -1.55
CA LEU A 144 -7.39 14.13 -0.09
C LEU A 144 -8.70 14.49 0.60
N ARG A 145 -9.49 15.41 0.01
CA ARG A 145 -10.80 15.77 0.56
C ARG A 145 -11.79 14.61 0.50
N LEU A 146 -11.76 13.83 -0.56
CA LEU A 146 -12.71 12.75 -0.90
C LEU A 146 -12.09 11.34 -0.70
N ALA A 147 -11.11 11.20 0.19
CA ALA A 147 -10.36 9.95 0.32
C ALA A 147 -11.25 8.75 0.71
N TYR A 148 -12.22 8.94 1.60
CA TYR A 148 -13.20 7.92 1.95
C TYR A 148 -14.07 7.52 0.77
N GLU A 149 -14.67 8.51 0.08
CA GLU A 149 -15.55 8.30 -1.07
C GLU A 149 -14.84 7.60 -2.23
N ILE A 150 -13.56 7.92 -2.46
CA ILE A 150 -12.70 7.24 -3.43
C ILE A 150 -12.46 5.79 -3.00
N ALA A 151 -12.15 5.56 -1.73
CA ALA A 151 -11.85 4.24 -1.22
C ALA A 151 -13.06 3.28 -1.27
N VAL A 152 -14.30 3.78 -1.12
CA VAL A 152 -15.53 2.96 -1.20
C VAL A 152 -16.15 2.92 -2.59
N ALA A 153 -15.59 3.63 -3.59
CA ALA A 153 -16.18 3.77 -4.92
C ALA A 153 -16.27 2.45 -5.71
N SER A 154 -15.43 1.47 -5.39
CA SER A 154 -15.49 0.13 -5.97
C SER A 154 -15.00 -0.91 -4.95
N PRO A 155 -15.55 -2.14 -4.95
CA PRO A 155 -15.01 -3.24 -4.15
C PRO A 155 -13.58 -3.63 -4.57
N ARG A 156 -13.15 -3.28 -5.80
CA ARG A 156 -11.77 -3.50 -6.30
C ARG A 156 -10.74 -2.62 -5.61
N VAL A 157 -11.14 -1.53 -4.92
CA VAL A 157 -10.19 -0.69 -4.19
C VAL A 157 -9.69 -1.48 -2.98
N ALA A 158 -8.59 -2.17 -3.18
CA ALA A 158 -7.94 -3.03 -2.19
C ALA A 158 -6.85 -2.30 -1.39
N PHE A 159 -6.27 -1.27 -1.97
CA PHE A 159 -5.21 -0.45 -1.40
C PHE A 159 -5.55 1.02 -1.53
N VAL A 160 -5.06 1.84 -0.62
CA VAL A 160 -5.13 3.31 -0.68
C VAL A 160 -3.82 3.86 -0.13
N GLY A 161 -3.24 4.83 -0.82
CA GLY A 161 -2.00 5.45 -0.40
C GLY A 161 -1.74 6.80 -1.05
N GLY A 162 -0.54 7.35 -0.82
CA GLY A 162 -0.15 8.69 -1.25
C GLY A 162 -0.06 9.66 -0.08
N ALA A 163 -0.63 10.86 -0.22
CA ALA A 163 -0.71 11.95 0.75
C ALA A 163 0.62 12.63 1.11
N VAL A 164 1.77 12.13 0.68
CA VAL A 164 3.06 12.77 0.94
C VAL A 164 4.09 12.45 -0.15
N SER A 165 4.77 13.49 -0.60
CA SER A 165 6.00 13.41 -1.40
C SER A 165 6.73 14.74 -1.30
N ARG A 166 8.05 14.79 -1.58
CA ARG A 166 8.83 16.03 -1.59
C ARG A 166 8.67 16.81 -2.89
N PHE A 167 8.57 16.14 -4.03
CA PHE A 167 8.59 16.76 -5.36
C PHE A 167 7.44 16.28 -6.27
N GLY A 168 6.49 15.49 -5.74
CA GLY A 168 5.39 14.94 -6.53
C GLY A 168 4.16 15.84 -6.58
N ASP A 169 3.11 15.33 -7.19
CA ASP A 169 1.87 16.06 -7.47
C ASP A 169 1.20 16.61 -6.22
N ILE A 170 1.21 15.88 -5.11
CA ILE A 170 0.62 16.38 -3.85
C ILE A 170 1.38 17.59 -3.27
N HIS A 171 2.72 17.60 -3.40
CA HIS A 171 3.51 18.75 -3.02
C HIS A 171 3.17 19.98 -3.88
N GLN A 172 3.05 19.77 -5.20
CA GLN A 172 2.64 20.81 -6.13
C GLN A 172 1.21 21.31 -5.84
N ALA A 173 0.27 20.39 -5.57
CA ALA A 173 -1.13 20.72 -5.33
C ALA A 173 -1.37 21.57 -4.07
N LEU A 174 -0.57 21.37 -3.02
CA LEU A 174 -0.75 22.00 -1.71
C LEU A 174 0.28 23.07 -1.38
N GLY A 175 1.46 23.06 -2.04
CA GLY A 175 2.51 24.06 -1.86
C GLY A 175 3.20 24.05 -0.49
N TYR A 176 3.18 22.93 0.25
CA TYR A 176 3.87 22.83 1.52
C TYR A 176 5.40 22.79 1.35
N ARG A 177 6.14 23.19 2.35
CA ARG A 177 7.58 23.00 2.41
C ARG A 177 7.89 21.69 3.13
N TRP A 178 8.38 20.71 2.39
CA TRP A 178 8.70 19.39 2.94
C TRP A 178 9.80 19.47 4.02
N THR A 179 9.62 18.74 5.11
CA THR A 179 10.60 18.54 6.18
C THR A 179 10.73 17.07 6.53
N ALA A 180 11.89 16.64 7.05
CA ALA A 180 12.11 15.26 7.48
C ALA A 180 11.21 14.87 8.67
N GLU A 181 10.82 15.83 9.50
CA GLU A 181 9.90 15.65 10.62
C GLU A 181 8.45 15.46 10.17
N GLY A 182 8.10 15.90 8.95
CA GLY A 182 6.79 15.70 8.33
C GLY A 182 5.62 16.34 9.05
N ARG A 183 5.83 17.41 9.83
CA ARG A 183 4.76 18.09 10.58
C ARG A 183 3.73 18.72 9.64
N GLU A 184 4.19 19.29 8.53
CA GLU A 184 3.37 19.91 7.48
C GLU A 184 2.45 18.94 6.77
N THR A 185 2.79 17.64 6.77
CA THR A 185 2.01 16.57 6.14
C THR A 185 1.30 15.66 7.15
N LEU A 186 1.44 15.89 8.44
CA LEU A 186 0.84 15.03 9.48
C LEU A 186 -0.69 14.93 9.35
N PHE A 187 -1.37 16.06 9.16
CA PHE A 187 -2.81 16.07 8.95
C PHE A 187 -3.22 15.25 7.72
N LEU A 188 -2.49 15.38 6.61
CA LEU A 188 -2.77 14.68 5.36
C LEU A 188 -2.66 13.16 5.56
N ARG A 189 -1.56 12.72 6.15
CA ARG A 189 -1.33 11.31 6.47
C ARG A 189 -2.36 10.77 7.44
N SER A 190 -2.67 11.49 8.51
CA SER A 190 -3.67 11.09 9.49
C SER A 190 -5.07 10.98 8.88
N LYS A 191 -5.45 11.94 8.02
CA LYS A 191 -6.74 11.93 7.33
C LYS A 191 -6.86 10.72 6.40
N VAL A 192 -5.85 10.49 5.55
CA VAL A 192 -5.86 9.33 4.63
C VAL A 192 -5.93 8.02 5.40
N LEU A 193 -5.21 7.89 6.51
CA LEU A 193 -5.28 6.71 7.37
C LEU A 193 -6.68 6.48 7.94
N VAL A 194 -7.31 7.52 8.49
CA VAL A 194 -8.67 7.43 9.07
C VAL A 194 -9.67 7.05 7.98
N ASP A 195 -9.65 7.71 6.82
CA ASP A 195 -10.57 7.45 5.72
C ASP A 195 -10.38 6.04 5.14
N ALA A 196 -9.14 5.60 4.95
CA ALA A 196 -8.82 4.25 4.49
C ALA A 196 -9.37 3.19 5.47
N ARG A 197 -9.16 3.38 6.77
CA ARG A 197 -9.67 2.46 7.80
C ARG A 197 -11.18 2.47 7.88
N ALA A 198 -11.83 3.63 7.77
CA ALA A 198 -13.29 3.76 7.71
C ALA A 198 -13.88 3.06 6.47
N ALA A 199 -13.16 3.05 5.34
CA ALA A 199 -13.53 2.34 4.13
C ALA A 199 -13.25 0.82 4.18
N GLY A 200 -12.67 0.30 5.26
CA GLY A 200 -12.36 -1.12 5.41
C GLY A 200 -11.01 -1.55 4.84
N ILE A 201 -10.15 -0.62 4.43
CA ILE A 201 -8.78 -0.97 3.97
C ILE A 201 -8.00 -1.54 5.15
N ARG A 202 -7.57 -2.79 5.02
CA ARG A 202 -6.92 -3.54 6.11
C ARG A 202 -5.52 -3.01 6.42
N TYR A 203 -4.73 -2.71 5.39
CA TYR A 203 -3.32 -2.36 5.48
C TYR A 203 -3.02 -1.08 4.70
N PRO A 204 -3.34 0.10 5.25
CA PRO A 204 -3.02 1.39 4.60
C PRO A 204 -1.52 1.56 4.37
N ILE A 205 -1.17 2.13 3.20
CA ILE A 205 0.19 2.34 2.74
C ILE A 205 0.44 3.84 2.61
N SER A 206 1.58 4.33 3.11
CA SER A 206 1.95 5.74 2.99
C SER A 206 2.69 6.04 1.68
N GLY A 207 2.83 7.33 1.37
CA GLY A 207 3.65 7.81 0.26
C GLY A 207 5.16 7.60 0.48
N MET A 208 5.97 8.20 -0.40
CA MET A 208 7.42 8.00 -0.43
C MET A 208 8.17 8.83 0.62
N TRP A 209 9.35 8.34 1.02
CA TRP A 209 10.39 9.13 1.68
C TRP A 209 10.87 10.25 0.76
N GLY A 210 10.92 11.47 1.28
CA GLY A 210 11.34 12.66 0.53
C GLY A 210 12.75 13.16 0.86
N GLY A 211 13.47 12.50 1.76
CA GLY A 211 14.85 12.83 2.11
C GLY A 211 15.88 12.28 1.12
N ASP A 212 17.14 12.47 1.43
CA ASP A 212 18.22 11.99 0.59
C ASP A 212 18.27 10.46 0.55
N ARG A 213 18.66 9.91 -0.60
CA ARG A 213 18.68 8.47 -0.86
C ARG A 213 19.52 7.70 0.17
N ASP A 214 20.66 8.24 0.53
CA ASP A 214 21.63 7.58 1.41
C ASP A 214 21.40 7.90 2.90
N ASP A 215 20.41 8.74 3.23
CA ASP A 215 20.03 9.03 4.61
C ASP A 215 19.13 7.92 5.19
N LEU A 216 19.75 6.79 5.50
CA LEU A 216 19.05 5.65 6.10
C LEU A 216 18.54 5.93 7.52
N ALA A 217 19.17 6.84 8.26
CA ALA A 217 18.72 7.24 9.58
C ALA A 217 17.42 8.04 9.51
N GLY A 218 17.34 9.01 8.59
CA GLY A 218 16.13 9.76 8.31
C GLY A 218 15.01 8.87 7.77
N LEU A 219 15.31 7.95 6.85
CA LEU A 219 14.35 6.97 6.36
C LEU A 219 13.78 6.11 7.50
N ARG A 220 14.63 5.62 8.42
CA ARG A 220 14.19 4.83 9.59
C ARG A 220 13.26 5.64 10.47
N ALA A 221 13.63 6.87 10.81
CA ALA A 221 12.79 7.74 11.63
C ALA A 221 11.42 8.00 10.97
N TRP A 222 11.41 8.23 9.66
CA TRP A 222 10.20 8.41 8.88
C TRP A 222 9.32 7.15 8.85
N ALA A 223 9.88 6.00 8.54
CA ALA A 223 9.16 4.73 8.51
C ALA A 223 8.58 4.37 9.89
N THR A 224 9.36 4.60 10.97
CA THR A 224 8.89 4.41 12.35
C THR A 224 7.71 5.32 12.66
N GLN A 225 7.79 6.61 12.29
CA GLN A 225 6.67 7.54 12.48
C GLN A 225 5.42 7.09 11.73
N LEU A 226 5.55 6.56 10.51
CA LEU A 226 4.43 6.02 9.75
C LEU A 226 3.81 4.80 10.42
N ARG A 227 4.64 3.88 10.91
CA ARG A 227 4.17 2.71 11.66
C ARG A 227 3.45 3.12 12.95
N ASP A 228 3.98 4.07 13.70
CA ASP A 228 3.38 4.61 14.93
C ASP A 228 2.03 5.29 14.66
N LEU A 229 1.86 5.92 13.49
CA LEU A 229 0.57 6.45 13.05
C LEU A 229 -0.44 5.34 12.72
N GLY A 230 0.00 4.12 12.36
CA GLY A 230 -0.87 2.99 12.01
C GLY A 230 -0.83 2.56 10.55
N TYR A 231 0.17 3.00 9.78
CA TYR A 231 0.47 2.48 8.45
C TYR A 231 1.17 1.12 8.52
N TYR A 232 1.04 0.31 7.48
CA TYR A 232 1.60 -1.04 7.38
C TYR A 232 2.74 -1.16 6.36
N GLY A 233 3.02 -0.07 5.64
CA GLY A 233 4.09 0.02 4.66
C GLY A 233 4.14 1.37 3.99
N MET A 234 5.03 1.50 3.02
CA MET A 234 5.24 2.72 2.27
C MET A 234 5.69 2.47 0.83
N MET A 235 5.51 3.49 -0.01
CA MET A 235 6.03 3.51 -1.37
C MET A 235 7.53 3.78 -1.36
N LEU A 236 8.27 3.12 -2.26
CA LEU A 236 9.72 3.22 -2.40
C LEU A 236 10.13 3.52 -3.84
N GLY A 237 11.13 4.38 -4.02
CA GLY A 237 11.78 4.62 -5.30
C GLY A 237 13.17 3.94 -5.43
N ASP A 238 13.63 3.26 -4.37
CA ASP A 238 14.96 2.63 -4.34
C ASP A 238 14.89 1.25 -3.67
N PRO A 239 15.35 0.18 -4.35
CA PRO A 239 15.37 -1.16 -3.76
C PRO A 239 16.32 -1.27 -2.56
N ALA A 240 17.33 -0.41 -2.42
CA ALA A 240 18.24 -0.40 -1.26
C ALA A 240 17.52 -0.07 0.06
N HIS A 241 16.35 0.54 0.01
CA HIS A 241 15.53 0.87 1.18
C HIS A 241 14.70 -0.30 1.70
N ILE A 242 14.50 -1.37 0.92
CA ILE A 242 13.63 -2.50 1.25
C ILE A 242 13.99 -3.16 2.58
N PRO A 243 15.26 -3.53 2.85
CA PRO A 243 15.61 -4.23 4.10
C PRO A 243 15.24 -3.42 5.34
N LEU A 244 15.54 -2.12 5.33
CA LEU A 244 15.23 -1.22 6.45
C LEU A 244 13.71 -1.07 6.64
N VAL A 245 12.97 -0.87 5.56
CA VAL A 245 11.51 -0.71 5.60
C VAL A 245 10.84 -2.01 6.06
N HIS A 246 11.32 -3.16 5.60
CA HIS A 246 10.84 -4.46 6.08
C HIS A 246 11.12 -4.67 7.56
N GLU A 247 12.30 -4.30 8.06
CA GLU A 247 12.60 -4.34 9.49
C GLU A 247 11.61 -3.50 10.31
N VAL A 248 11.35 -2.26 9.88
CA VAL A 248 10.45 -1.35 10.59
C VAL A 248 9.00 -1.83 10.56
N PHE A 249 8.48 -2.28 9.41
CA PHE A 249 7.08 -2.68 9.27
C PHE A 249 6.82 -4.17 9.54
N THR A 250 7.78 -4.90 10.08
CA THR A 250 7.56 -6.28 10.55
C THR A 250 7.41 -6.29 12.07
N PRO A 251 6.36 -6.94 12.63
CA PRO A 251 6.24 -7.10 14.07
C PRO A 251 7.44 -7.85 14.67
N THR A 252 7.91 -7.36 15.81
CA THR A 252 8.97 -8.03 16.58
C THR A 252 8.42 -9.25 17.33
N SER A 253 9.31 -10.17 17.73
CA SER A 253 8.94 -11.31 18.57
C SER A 253 8.28 -10.90 19.89
N ASP A 254 8.75 -9.80 20.49
CA ASP A 254 8.21 -9.29 21.76
C ASP A 254 6.79 -8.72 21.58
N GLU A 255 6.54 -8.00 20.47
CA GLU A 255 5.19 -7.52 20.12
C GLU A 255 4.24 -8.70 19.90
N VAL A 256 4.67 -9.72 19.16
CA VAL A 256 3.86 -10.92 18.92
C VAL A 256 3.56 -11.64 20.22
N ALA A 257 4.55 -11.85 21.09
CA ALA A 257 4.36 -12.46 22.39
C ALA A 257 3.37 -11.68 23.28
N TYR A 258 3.51 -10.35 23.31
CA TYR A 258 2.58 -9.48 24.02
C TYR A 258 1.13 -9.62 23.52
N TRP A 259 0.91 -9.63 22.21
CA TRP A 259 -0.44 -9.81 21.65
C TRP A 259 -1.01 -11.20 21.88
N GLN A 260 -0.17 -12.24 21.86
CA GLN A 260 -0.57 -13.63 22.20
C GLN A 260 -1.01 -13.73 23.65
N ASP A 261 -0.27 -13.11 24.57
CA ASP A 261 -0.62 -13.09 25.98
C ASP A 261 -1.95 -12.36 26.23
N LEU A 262 -2.19 -11.21 25.60
CA LEU A 262 -3.47 -10.50 25.72
C LEU A 262 -4.65 -11.34 25.20
N ASP A 263 -4.50 -12.02 24.06
CA ASP A 263 -5.55 -12.88 23.51
C ASP A 263 -5.77 -14.12 24.37
N ARG A 264 -4.71 -14.73 24.93
CA ARG A 264 -4.80 -15.85 25.87
C ARG A 264 -5.54 -15.45 27.14
N LEU A 265 -5.11 -14.37 27.79
CA LEU A 265 -5.75 -13.84 29.00
C LEU A 265 -7.24 -13.54 28.80
N ALA A 266 -7.61 -13.02 27.64
CA ALA A 266 -9.02 -12.77 27.32
C ALA A 266 -9.81 -14.06 27.20
N ARG A 267 -9.28 -15.09 26.52
CA ARG A 267 -9.95 -16.39 26.38
C ARG A 267 -10.10 -17.10 27.72
N ASP A 268 -9.07 -17.04 28.57
CA ASP A 268 -9.11 -17.64 29.91
C ASP A 268 -10.19 -16.97 30.78
N ALA A 269 -10.34 -15.63 30.68
CA ALA A 269 -11.39 -14.90 31.39
C ALA A 269 -12.80 -15.18 30.82
N GLU A 270 -12.95 -15.34 29.50
CA GLU A 270 -14.21 -15.73 28.86
C GLU A 270 -14.65 -17.16 29.26
N ALA A 271 -13.70 -18.05 29.55
CA ALA A 271 -13.96 -19.42 29.99
C ALA A 271 -14.17 -19.58 31.50
N GLY A 272 -13.82 -18.58 32.30
CA GLY A 272 -13.96 -18.54 33.77
C GLY A 272 -15.14 -17.73 34.26
N ASP A 273 -15.09 -17.30 35.54
CA ASP A 273 -16.20 -16.54 36.19
C ASP A 273 -16.22 -15.04 35.78
N GLY A 274 -15.49 -14.62 34.75
CA GLY A 274 -15.49 -13.24 34.25
C GLY A 274 -14.77 -12.23 35.15
N GLU A 275 -13.78 -12.68 35.89
CA GLU A 275 -12.95 -11.80 36.74
C GLU A 275 -12.13 -10.80 35.90
N ARG A 276 -11.82 -9.65 36.51
CA ARG A 276 -11.01 -8.61 35.89
C ARG A 276 -9.58 -9.13 35.64
N VAL A 277 -9.14 -9.07 34.39
CA VAL A 277 -7.82 -9.54 33.94
C VAL A 277 -6.81 -8.40 33.96
N THR A 278 -5.63 -8.67 34.45
CA THR A 278 -4.49 -7.73 34.48
C THR A 278 -3.31 -8.34 33.74
N TYR A 279 -2.68 -7.58 32.85
CA TYR A 279 -1.41 -7.92 32.23
C TYR A 279 -0.25 -7.29 33.02
N GLY A 280 0.80 -8.06 33.27
CA GLY A 280 1.93 -7.62 34.11
C GLY A 280 1.63 -7.70 35.60
N ASP A 281 2.58 -7.27 36.45
CA ASP A 281 2.44 -7.28 37.90
C ASP A 281 1.95 -5.92 38.40
N ALA A 282 0.65 -5.80 38.61
CA ALA A 282 0.02 -4.60 39.16
C ALA A 282 0.54 -4.22 40.56
N ARG A 283 1.13 -5.18 41.32
CA ARG A 283 1.72 -4.91 42.65
C ARG A 283 3.05 -4.21 42.57
N GLN A 284 3.76 -4.36 41.44
CA GLN A 284 5.02 -3.66 41.15
C GLN A 284 4.81 -2.34 40.39
N GLY A 285 3.56 -1.96 40.10
CA GLY A 285 3.22 -0.75 39.33
C GLY A 285 3.43 -0.90 37.82
N GLU A 286 3.75 -2.08 37.33
CA GLU A 286 4.01 -2.38 35.91
C GLU A 286 2.81 -3.00 35.19
N GLY A 287 1.74 -3.37 35.92
CA GLY A 287 0.56 -3.99 35.39
C GLY A 287 -0.55 -3.03 34.98
N HIS A 288 -1.29 -3.37 33.95
CA HIS A 288 -2.50 -2.65 33.53
C HIS A 288 -3.70 -3.58 33.35
N VAL A 289 -4.90 -3.05 33.56
CA VAL A 289 -6.15 -3.79 33.33
C VAL A 289 -6.35 -4.01 31.84
N VAL A 290 -6.60 -5.27 31.44
CA VAL A 290 -6.90 -5.63 30.06
C VAL A 290 -8.36 -5.28 29.75
N HIS A 291 -8.58 -4.42 28.77
CA HIS A 291 -9.90 -4.05 28.24
C HIS A 291 -10.15 -4.73 26.90
N ILE A 292 -11.41 -4.86 26.52
CA ILE A 292 -11.84 -5.45 25.23
C ILE A 292 -11.17 -4.77 24.02
N ALA A 293 -10.87 -3.47 24.10
CA ALA A 293 -10.16 -2.74 23.06
C ALA A 293 -8.70 -3.19 22.89
N HIS A 294 -8.01 -3.56 23.99
CA HIS A 294 -6.66 -4.14 23.93
C HIS A 294 -6.69 -5.49 23.21
N VAL A 295 -7.65 -6.34 23.54
CA VAL A 295 -7.83 -7.66 22.91
C VAL A 295 -8.16 -7.54 21.43
N GLY A 296 -9.06 -6.63 21.06
CA GLY A 296 -9.39 -6.36 19.65
C GLY A 296 -8.18 -5.89 18.85
N SER A 297 -7.34 -5.04 19.44
CA SER A 297 -6.08 -4.59 18.83
C SER A 297 -5.07 -5.73 18.70
N ALA A 298 -4.92 -6.54 19.74
CA ALA A 298 -4.01 -7.70 19.74
C ALA A 298 -4.41 -8.71 18.65
N ARG A 299 -5.69 -9.09 18.56
CA ARG A 299 -6.20 -10.02 17.55
C ARG A 299 -5.96 -9.52 16.11
N ARG A 300 -6.19 -8.23 15.86
CA ARG A 300 -5.88 -7.60 14.55
C ARG A 300 -4.40 -7.65 14.23
N ASN A 301 -3.54 -7.33 15.19
CA ASN A 301 -2.09 -7.33 15.00
C ASN A 301 -1.53 -8.74 14.83
N LEU A 302 -2.09 -9.73 15.53
CA LEU A 302 -1.76 -11.15 15.32
C LEU A 302 -2.16 -11.62 13.92
N ALA A 303 -3.30 -11.19 13.40
CA ALA A 303 -3.69 -11.49 12.01
C ALA A 303 -2.67 -10.92 11.02
N TRP A 304 -2.25 -9.66 11.21
CA TRP A 304 -1.19 -9.06 10.42
C TRP A 304 0.15 -9.83 10.51
N ALA A 305 0.57 -10.20 11.71
CA ALA A 305 1.81 -10.96 11.94
C ALA A 305 1.77 -12.34 11.25
N ARG A 306 0.61 -13.02 11.26
CA ARG A 306 0.40 -14.30 10.55
C ARG A 306 0.51 -14.13 9.03
N GLU A 307 -0.09 -13.11 8.47
CA GLU A 307 -0.02 -12.84 7.02
C GLU A 307 1.41 -12.49 6.55
N LEU A 308 2.25 -11.97 7.45
CA LEU A 308 3.68 -11.78 7.20
C LEU A 308 4.54 -13.02 7.49
N GLY A 309 3.95 -14.11 8.04
CA GLY A 309 4.66 -15.32 8.39
C GLY A 309 5.56 -15.20 9.62
N VAL A 310 5.32 -14.20 10.50
CA VAL A 310 6.12 -13.97 11.73
C VAL A 310 5.38 -14.34 13.02
N ALA A 311 4.16 -14.83 12.91
CA ALA A 311 3.39 -15.45 14.00
C ALA A 311 2.74 -16.75 13.52
N PRO A 312 2.51 -17.73 14.44
CA PRO A 312 1.81 -18.98 14.13
C PRO A 312 0.32 -18.77 13.82
#